data_25de59cf1472bbe61dca8e686c8256ab
#
_entry.id   25de59cf1472bbe61dca8e686c8256ab
#
_cell.length_a   1.000
_cell.length_b   1.000
_cell.length_c   1.000
_cell.angle_alpha   90.00
_cell.angle_beta   90.00
_cell.angle_gamma   90.00
#
_symmetry.space_group_name_H-M   'P 1'
#
loop_
_entity.id
_entity.type
_entity.pdbx_description
1 polymer ?
#
loop_
_entity_poly.entity_id
_entity_poly.type
_entity_poly.pdbx_seq_one_letter_code
_entity_poly.pdbx_strand_id
1 'polypeptide(L)'
;MLINGFRKFYNLLLVSRALMSPLTISAPIMGWLTVSKYLSVYEFLSLGIVGFCFHLFGFALNDILDLNIDKNAPSRKKSPLVIGKVKLWEVWSFTLIQIPVMLAVYYFLIQGSTIGLIVLCSSIILGAIYDIWSKQGNLPKFLAELALASSIGMLSLVGALSKTEQISLKSIIFALSLTLLLLLLNSVPSGLKDLKTDFESGAKSFVISAGCRMRDSDQIFIPKKVWIYSTILQVLIIVSLVLMMQLFVISWQTNVLVVLLTIYAILHLRMILSLKSFTVLRRSDPLLNGFYNYYATSLFVLDLMPFYLKIFYILHISILLVKPWYQGIQVWRNGYFLK
;
A
#
# COMPACT_ATOMS: atom_id res chain seq x y z
N MET A 1 -2.38 33.25 -16.86
CA MET A 1 -3.46 32.45 -16.23
C MET A 1 -3.17 30.95 -16.29
N LEU A 2 -2.81 30.38 -17.45
CA LEU A 2 -2.51 28.93 -17.62
C LEU A 2 -1.38 28.42 -16.75
N ILE A 3 -0.26 29.14 -16.61
CA ILE A 3 0.90 28.73 -15.79
C ILE A 3 0.53 28.59 -14.31
N ASN A 4 -0.32 29.48 -13.79
CA ASN A 4 -0.79 29.40 -12.40
C ASN A 4 -1.74 28.21 -12.18
N GLY A 5 -2.58 27.88 -13.17
CA GLY A 5 -3.44 26.68 -13.12
C GLY A 5 -2.63 25.39 -13.10
N PHE A 6 -1.62 25.26 -13.98
CA PHE A 6 -0.73 24.11 -14.01
C PHE A 6 0.05 23.94 -12.70
N ARG A 7 0.58 25.05 -12.16
CA ARG A 7 1.30 25.01 -10.86
C ARG A 7 0.39 24.56 -9.70
N LYS A 8 -0.87 25.02 -9.70
CA LYS A 8 -1.85 24.56 -8.70
C LYS A 8 -2.16 23.07 -8.83
N PHE A 9 -2.44 22.61 -10.05
CA PHE A 9 -2.68 21.18 -10.31
C PHE A 9 -1.50 20.30 -9.88
N TYR A 10 -0.27 20.71 -10.22
CA TYR A 10 0.94 20.02 -9.76
C TYR A 10 1.01 19.95 -8.22
N ASN A 11 0.70 21.04 -7.49
CA ASN A 11 0.68 21.03 -6.03
C ASN A 11 -0.41 20.11 -5.47
N LEU A 12 -1.58 19.96 -6.11
CA LEU A 12 -2.62 18.99 -5.73
C LEU A 12 -2.15 17.54 -5.90
N LEU A 13 -1.43 17.26 -6.99
CA LEU A 13 -0.78 15.94 -7.19
C LEU A 13 0.30 15.65 -6.14
N LEU A 14 1.03 16.67 -5.66
CA LEU A 14 1.98 16.51 -4.56
C LEU A 14 1.28 16.22 -3.21
N VAL A 15 0.16 16.90 -2.91
CA VAL A 15 -0.67 16.62 -1.72
C VAL A 15 -1.15 15.17 -1.74
N SER A 16 -1.68 14.71 -2.87
CA SER A 16 -2.18 13.34 -3.01
C SER A 16 -1.08 12.28 -3.22
N ARG A 17 0.20 12.68 -3.13
CA ARG A 17 1.35 11.77 -3.31
C ARG A 17 1.26 10.93 -4.58
N ALA A 18 0.84 11.52 -5.70
CA ALA A 18 0.53 10.84 -6.95
C ALA A 18 1.63 9.87 -7.44
N LEU A 19 2.92 10.16 -7.15
CA LEU A 19 4.04 9.28 -7.50
C LEU A 19 4.08 7.96 -6.71
N MET A 20 3.28 7.82 -5.64
CA MET A 20 3.18 6.59 -4.83
C MET A 20 2.00 5.71 -5.23
N SER A 21 1.31 6.05 -6.33
CA SER A 21 0.11 5.35 -6.80
C SER A 21 0.30 3.96 -7.47
N PRO A 22 1.51 3.44 -7.81
CA PRO A 22 1.62 2.19 -8.56
C PRO A 22 0.88 1.00 -7.92
N LEU A 23 0.88 0.88 -6.60
CA LEU A 23 0.21 -0.21 -5.89
C LEU A 23 -1.33 -0.13 -6.05
N THR A 24 -1.90 1.04 -5.90
CA THR A 24 -3.36 1.24 -6.03
C THR A 24 -3.82 1.19 -7.49
N ILE A 25 -2.99 1.67 -8.43
CA ILE A 25 -3.25 1.54 -9.87
C ILE A 25 -3.26 0.06 -10.29
N SER A 26 -2.32 -0.72 -9.79
CA SER A 26 -2.17 -2.11 -10.18
C SER A 26 -3.22 -3.04 -9.56
N ALA A 27 -3.81 -2.69 -8.41
CA ALA A 27 -4.77 -3.56 -7.73
C ALA A 27 -5.97 -3.98 -8.62
N PRO A 28 -6.73 -3.06 -9.25
CA PRO A 28 -7.82 -3.47 -10.14
C PRO A 28 -7.32 -4.14 -11.42
N ILE A 29 -6.16 -3.76 -11.95
CA ILE A 29 -5.56 -4.40 -13.12
C ILE A 29 -5.24 -5.87 -12.84
N MET A 30 -4.59 -6.14 -11.71
CA MET A 30 -4.28 -7.52 -11.29
C MET A 30 -5.54 -8.31 -10.97
N GLY A 31 -6.54 -7.70 -10.35
CA GLY A 31 -7.83 -8.33 -10.13
C GLY A 31 -8.49 -8.79 -11.43
N TRP A 32 -8.49 -7.96 -12.46
CA TRP A 32 -8.93 -8.35 -13.80
C TRP A 32 -8.19 -9.60 -14.32
N LEU A 33 -6.87 -9.63 -14.17
CA LEU A 33 -6.04 -10.74 -14.63
C LEU A 33 -6.28 -12.05 -13.87
N THR A 34 -6.97 -12.04 -12.73
CA THR A 34 -7.38 -13.29 -12.05
C THR A 34 -8.48 -14.04 -12.78
N VAL A 35 -9.24 -13.36 -13.66
CA VAL A 35 -10.40 -13.91 -14.37
C VAL A 35 -10.26 -13.85 -15.90
N SER A 36 -9.34 -13.08 -16.42
CA SER A 36 -9.11 -12.92 -17.87
C SER A 36 -7.64 -13.06 -18.23
N LYS A 37 -7.36 -13.76 -19.34
CA LYS A 37 -6.00 -13.89 -19.90
C LYS A 37 -5.59 -12.71 -20.79
N TYR A 38 -6.55 -11.87 -21.17
CA TYR A 38 -6.32 -10.77 -22.09
C TYR A 38 -6.73 -9.47 -21.42
N LEU A 39 -5.91 -8.46 -21.58
CA LEU A 39 -6.13 -7.11 -21.12
C LEU A 39 -5.82 -6.17 -22.28
N SER A 40 -6.83 -5.54 -22.85
CA SER A 40 -6.64 -4.52 -23.88
C SER A 40 -6.04 -3.25 -23.27
N VAL A 41 -5.43 -2.41 -24.11
CA VAL A 41 -4.91 -1.10 -23.67
C VAL A 41 -6.03 -0.22 -23.08
N TYR A 42 -7.22 -0.30 -23.65
CA TYR A 42 -8.38 0.43 -23.16
C TYR A 42 -8.79 0.00 -21.75
N GLU A 43 -8.91 -1.30 -21.49
CA GLU A 43 -9.23 -1.87 -20.18
C GLU A 43 -8.13 -1.55 -19.16
N PHE A 44 -6.86 -1.66 -19.59
CA PHE A 44 -5.71 -1.32 -18.76
C PHE A 44 -5.75 0.15 -18.31
N LEU A 45 -5.98 1.08 -19.24
CA LEU A 45 -6.04 2.51 -18.91
C LEU A 45 -7.26 2.83 -18.04
N SER A 46 -8.43 2.26 -18.35
CA SER A 46 -9.66 2.51 -17.59
C SER A 46 -9.55 2.01 -16.14
N LEU A 47 -9.06 0.78 -15.94
CA LEU A 47 -8.80 0.23 -14.60
C LEU A 47 -7.70 1.04 -13.87
N GLY A 48 -6.66 1.44 -14.62
CA GLY A 48 -5.60 2.29 -14.10
C GLY A 48 -6.13 3.64 -13.61
N ILE A 49 -7.07 4.27 -14.31
CA ILE A 49 -7.72 5.52 -13.89
C ILE A 49 -8.52 5.29 -12.60
N VAL A 50 -9.28 4.19 -12.49
CA VAL A 50 -10.01 3.87 -11.25
C VAL A 50 -9.04 3.76 -10.07
N GLY A 51 -7.96 2.98 -10.20
CA GLY A 51 -6.95 2.83 -9.15
C GLY A 51 -6.20 4.12 -8.83
N PHE A 52 -5.92 4.95 -9.84
CA PHE A 52 -5.27 6.26 -9.67
C PHE A 52 -6.17 7.25 -8.94
N CYS A 53 -7.44 7.38 -9.35
CA CYS A 53 -8.40 8.25 -8.67
C CYS A 53 -8.64 7.80 -7.22
N PHE A 54 -8.68 6.47 -6.97
CA PHE A 54 -8.76 5.93 -5.61
C PHE A 54 -7.56 6.37 -4.76
N HIS A 55 -6.35 6.31 -5.32
CA HIS A 55 -5.14 6.80 -4.65
C HIS A 55 -5.21 8.29 -4.34
N LEU A 56 -5.56 9.11 -5.34
CA LEU A 56 -5.67 10.56 -5.17
C LEU A 56 -6.70 10.92 -4.09
N PHE A 57 -7.84 10.23 -4.09
CA PHE A 57 -8.90 10.40 -3.08
C PHE A 57 -8.36 10.11 -1.67
N GLY A 58 -7.82 8.91 -1.41
CA GLY A 58 -7.39 8.50 -0.08
C GLY A 58 -6.27 9.40 0.46
N PHE A 59 -5.18 9.60 -0.30
CA PHE A 59 -4.06 10.41 0.19
C PHE A 59 -4.41 11.89 0.38
N ALA A 60 -5.24 12.49 -0.49
CA ALA A 60 -5.67 13.87 -0.31
C ALA A 60 -6.63 14.00 0.89
N LEU A 61 -7.54 13.04 1.10
CA LEU A 61 -8.42 13.00 2.28
C LEU A 61 -7.60 12.89 3.57
N ASN A 62 -6.62 12.00 3.60
CA ASN A 62 -5.71 11.85 4.74
C ASN A 62 -4.99 13.15 5.07
N ASP A 63 -4.40 13.84 4.07
CA ASP A 63 -3.68 15.11 4.28
C ASP A 63 -4.62 16.25 4.74
N ILE A 64 -5.90 16.25 4.33
CA ILE A 64 -6.93 17.18 4.82
C ILE A 64 -7.21 16.96 6.30
N LEU A 65 -7.49 15.71 6.67
CA LEU A 65 -7.89 15.33 8.04
C LEU A 65 -6.73 15.46 9.03
N ASP A 66 -5.51 15.18 8.57
CA ASP A 66 -4.30 15.28 9.37
C ASP A 66 -3.68 16.68 9.38
N LEU A 67 -4.26 17.70 8.75
CA LEU A 67 -3.65 19.02 8.56
C LEU A 67 -3.14 19.65 9.87
N ASN A 68 -3.88 19.51 10.98
CA ASN A 68 -3.50 20.05 12.27
C ASN A 68 -2.29 19.31 12.89
N ILE A 69 -2.18 18.01 12.67
CA ILE A 69 -1.03 17.20 13.08
C ILE A 69 0.17 17.53 12.20
N ASP A 70 -0.05 17.60 10.88
CA ASP A 70 0.99 17.82 9.87
C ASP A 70 1.66 19.20 10.00
N LYS A 71 0.95 20.23 10.45
CA LYS A 71 1.54 21.55 10.75
C LYS A 71 2.66 21.47 11.79
N ASN A 72 2.57 20.54 12.72
CA ASN A 72 3.54 20.35 13.79
C ASN A 72 4.60 19.28 13.46
N ALA A 73 4.42 18.50 12.39
CA ALA A 73 5.32 17.43 12.02
C ALA A 73 6.50 17.94 11.16
N PRO A 74 7.77 17.80 11.60
CA PRO A 74 8.93 18.27 10.84
C PRO A 74 9.02 17.71 9.41
N SER A 75 8.60 16.46 9.21
CA SER A 75 8.59 15.79 7.91
C SER A 75 7.58 16.37 6.91
N ARG A 76 6.55 17.08 7.41
CA ARG A 76 5.43 17.61 6.62
C ARG A 76 5.54 19.12 6.34
N LYS A 77 6.55 19.79 6.91
CA LYS A 77 6.77 21.26 6.75
C LYS A 77 6.85 21.74 5.30
N LYS A 78 7.08 20.86 4.33
CA LYS A 78 7.13 21.19 2.88
C LYS A 78 5.87 20.80 2.13
N SER A 79 4.86 20.21 2.79
CA SER A 79 3.60 19.85 2.14
C SER A 79 2.91 21.10 1.57
N PRO A 80 2.46 21.11 0.31
CA PRO A 80 1.81 22.26 -0.30
C PRO A 80 0.59 22.76 0.46
N LEU A 81 -0.15 21.87 1.12
CA LEU A 81 -1.31 22.23 1.95
C LEU A 81 -0.87 22.90 3.24
N VAL A 82 0.18 22.39 3.90
CA VAL A 82 0.72 22.97 5.16
C VAL A 82 1.29 24.36 4.96
N ILE A 83 2.01 24.60 3.85
CA ILE A 83 2.61 25.90 3.54
C ILE A 83 1.67 26.86 2.76
N GLY A 84 0.40 26.49 2.56
CA GLY A 84 -0.61 27.34 1.96
C GLY A 84 -0.46 27.58 0.44
N LYS A 85 0.31 26.74 -0.28
CA LYS A 85 0.38 26.80 -1.77
C LYS A 85 -0.92 26.38 -2.45
N VAL A 86 -1.74 25.58 -1.76
CA VAL A 86 -3.10 25.23 -2.14
C VAL A 86 -4.03 25.50 -0.96
N LYS A 87 -5.24 25.97 -1.25
CA LYS A 87 -6.26 26.25 -0.23
C LYS A 87 -6.97 24.95 0.15
N LEU A 88 -7.45 24.88 1.38
CA LEU A 88 -8.14 23.68 1.90
C LEU A 88 -9.36 23.31 1.01
N TRP A 89 -10.15 24.28 0.58
CA TRP A 89 -11.31 24.03 -0.28
C TRP A 89 -10.91 23.48 -1.66
N GLU A 90 -9.75 23.90 -2.21
CA GLU A 90 -9.22 23.36 -3.48
C GLU A 90 -8.86 21.88 -3.35
N VAL A 91 -8.25 21.50 -2.20
CA VAL A 91 -7.93 20.08 -1.91
C VAL A 91 -9.21 19.29 -1.69
N TRP A 92 -10.21 19.81 -0.96
CA TRP A 92 -11.53 19.18 -0.82
C TRP A 92 -12.21 18.93 -2.17
N SER A 93 -12.29 19.94 -3.03
CA SER A 93 -12.89 19.82 -4.35
C SER A 93 -12.15 18.78 -5.20
N PHE A 94 -10.81 18.80 -5.17
CA PHE A 94 -9.96 17.83 -5.87
C PHE A 94 -10.18 16.40 -5.36
N THR A 95 -10.32 16.22 -4.05
CA THR A 95 -10.57 14.93 -3.42
C THR A 95 -11.94 14.38 -3.81
N LEU A 96 -12.99 15.19 -3.67
CA LEU A 96 -14.36 14.74 -3.90
C LEU A 96 -14.66 14.43 -5.36
N ILE A 97 -14.04 15.14 -6.32
CA ILE A 97 -14.24 14.88 -7.76
C ILE A 97 -13.72 13.51 -8.19
N GLN A 98 -12.79 12.90 -7.44
CA GLN A 98 -12.28 11.56 -7.76
C GLN A 98 -13.37 10.50 -7.67
N ILE A 99 -14.36 10.67 -6.76
CA ILE A 99 -15.45 9.71 -6.57
C ILE A 99 -16.31 9.58 -7.83
N PRO A 100 -16.97 10.65 -8.32
CA PRO A 100 -17.79 10.55 -9.55
C PRO A 100 -16.94 10.16 -10.76
N VAL A 101 -15.65 10.54 -10.84
CA VAL A 101 -14.77 10.10 -11.93
C VAL A 101 -14.57 8.60 -11.89
N MET A 102 -14.26 7.99 -10.73
CA MET A 102 -14.13 6.53 -10.59
C MET A 102 -15.41 5.80 -10.99
N LEU A 103 -16.56 6.28 -10.48
CA LEU A 103 -17.86 5.68 -10.76
C LEU A 103 -18.22 5.78 -12.24
N ALA A 104 -17.98 6.95 -12.86
CA ALA A 104 -18.24 7.17 -14.29
C ALA A 104 -17.33 6.29 -15.17
N VAL A 105 -16.04 6.20 -14.86
CA VAL A 105 -15.11 5.34 -15.60
C VAL A 105 -15.53 3.88 -15.46
N TYR A 106 -15.87 3.42 -14.25
CA TYR A 106 -16.28 2.04 -14.03
C TYR A 106 -17.59 1.71 -14.78
N TYR A 107 -18.59 2.59 -14.70
CA TYR A 107 -19.90 2.34 -15.30
C TYR A 107 -19.91 2.55 -16.82
N PHE A 108 -19.36 3.66 -17.33
CA PHE A 108 -19.48 4.02 -18.74
C PHE A 108 -18.34 3.48 -19.60
N LEU A 109 -17.09 3.46 -19.08
CA LEU A 109 -15.95 3.03 -19.88
C LEU A 109 -15.68 1.54 -19.73
N ILE A 110 -15.64 1.03 -18.49
CA ILE A 110 -15.41 -0.39 -18.25
C ILE A 110 -16.66 -1.21 -18.49
N GLN A 111 -17.86 -0.63 -18.34
CA GLN A 111 -19.15 -1.32 -18.37
C GLN A 111 -19.19 -2.48 -17.36
N GLY A 112 -18.65 -2.21 -16.16
CA GLY A 112 -18.53 -3.21 -15.12
C GLY A 112 -19.87 -3.60 -14.50
N SER A 113 -19.90 -4.73 -13.81
CA SER A 113 -21.11 -5.27 -13.18
C SER A 113 -21.64 -4.39 -12.05
N THR A 114 -22.93 -4.48 -11.76
CA THR A 114 -23.55 -3.81 -10.61
C THR A 114 -22.92 -4.24 -9.29
N ILE A 115 -22.56 -5.52 -9.15
CA ILE A 115 -21.85 -6.03 -7.97
C ILE A 115 -20.51 -5.35 -7.83
N GLY A 116 -19.76 -5.20 -8.93
CA GLY A 116 -18.47 -4.50 -8.95
C GLY A 116 -18.60 -3.03 -8.57
N LEU A 117 -19.70 -2.35 -8.97
CA LEU A 117 -19.98 -0.98 -8.54
C LEU A 117 -20.22 -0.89 -7.03
N ILE A 118 -20.97 -1.83 -6.45
CA ILE A 118 -21.19 -1.92 -5.00
C ILE A 118 -19.86 -2.14 -4.27
N VAL A 119 -19.01 -3.04 -4.79
CA VAL A 119 -17.68 -3.31 -4.23
C VAL A 119 -16.78 -2.08 -4.32
N LEU A 120 -16.85 -1.29 -5.43
CA LEU A 120 -16.11 -0.03 -5.57
C LEU A 120 -16.57 1.00 -4.53
N CYS A 121 -17.87 1.19 -4.36
CA CYS A 121 -18.43 2.08 -3.32
C CYS A 121 -17.96 1.64 -1.92
N SER A 122 -18.02 0.34 -1.63
CA SER A 122 -17.57 -0.22 -0.35
C SER A 122 -16.07 0.01 -0.12
N SER A 123 -15.25 -0.13 -1.17
CA SER A 123 -13.82 0.16 -1.13
C SER A 123 -13.55 1.63 -0.77
N ILE A 124 -14.26 2.57 -1.40
CA ILE A 124 -14.16 4.02 -1.13
C ILE A 124 -14.55 4.32 0.32
N ILE A 125 -15.65 3.75 0.80
CA ILE A 125 -16.15 3.94 2.18
C ILE A 125 -15.13 3.42 3.19
N LEU A 126 -14.57 2.22 2.99
CA LEU A 126 -13.57 1.65 3.90
C LEU A 126 -12.28 2.49 3.93
N GLY A 127 -11.83 3.02 2.77
CA GLY A 127 -10.71 3.94 2.71
C GLY A 127 -10.99 5.23 3.51
N ALA A 128 -12.18 5.82 3.36
CA ALA A 128 -12.59 7.00 4.11
C ALA A 128 -12.71 6.71 5.62
N ILE A 129 -13.24 5.54 6.02
CA ILE A 129 -13.28 5.10 7.42
C ILE A 129 -11.88 5.09 8.04
N TYR A 130 -10.90 4.54 7.32
CA TYR A 130 -9.52 4.57 7.78
C TYR A 130 -9.04 6.01 8.02
N ASP A 131 -9.17 6.89 7.03
CA ASP A 131 -8.66 8.26 7.11
C ASP A 131 -9.30 9.05 8.27
N ILE A 132 -10.63 8.88 8.49
CA ILE A 132 -11.35 9.56 9.56
C ILE A 132 -10.92 9.08 10.95
N TRP A 133 -10.65 7.78 11.13
CA TRP A 133 -10.43 7.19 12.46
C TRP A 133 -9.00 6.72 12.75
N SER A 134 -8.08 6.78 11.77
CA SER A 134 -6.74 6.22 11.93
C SER A 134 -5.91 6.91 13.03
N LYS A 135 -5.87 8.23 13.08
CA LYS A 135 -5.01 8.98 14.01
C LYS A 135 -5.75 9.65 15.15
N GLN A 136 -6.93 10.18 14.89
CA GLN A 136 -7.67 11.03 15.86
C GLN A 136 -8.91 10.33 16.44
N GLY A 137 -9.40 9.27 15.80
CA GLY A 137 -10.63 8.61 16.17
C GLY A 137 -10.51 7.62 17.34
N ASN A 138 -11.68 7.25 17.90
CA ASN A 138 -11.79 6.28 18.98
C ASN A 138 -11.90 4.83 18.50
N LEU A 139 -11.87 4.59 17.19
CA LEU A 139 -11.90 3.23 16.65
C LEU A 139 -10.63 2.46 17.07
N PRO A 140 -10.74 1.19 17.48
CA PRO A 140 -9.56 0.35 17.70
C PRO A 140 -8.63 0.39 16.50
N LYS A 141 -7.34 0.67 16.70
CA LYS A 141 -6.40 0.91 15.59
C LYS A 141 -6.29 -0.26 14.64
N PHE A 142 -6.44 -1.48 15.15
CA PHE A 142 -6.52 -2.68 14.30
C PHE A 142 -7.67 -2.61 13.29
N LEU A 143 -8.85 -2.15 13.69
CA LEU A 143 -10.01 -2.04 12.78
C LEU A 143 -9.81 -0.95 11.72
N ALA A 144 -9.16 0.16 12.08
CA ALA A 144 -8.79 1.19 11.11
C ALA A 144 -7.82 0.64 10.06
N GLU A 145 -6.75 -0.04 10.49
CA GLU A 145 -5.78 -0.67 9.58
C GLU A 145 -6.44 -1.75 8.69
N LEU A 146 -7.35 -2.54 9.27
CA LEU A 146 -8.12 -3.54 8.53
C LEU A 146 -9.02 -2.89 7.47
N ALA A 147 -9.65 -1.74 7.78
CA ALA A 147 -10.48 -1.01 6.82
C ALA A 147 -9.66 -0.56 5.60
N LEU A 148 -8.47 0.05 5.81
CA LEU A 148 -7.59 0.42 4.71
C LEU A 148 -7.14 -0.79 3.90
N ALA A 149 -6.67 -1.84 4.57
CA ALA A 149 -6.19 -3.04 3.90
C ALA A 149 -7.30 -3.71 3.07
N SER A 150 -8.51 -3.80 3.64
CA SER A 150 -9.68 -4.36 2.95
C SER A 150 -10.12 -3.49 1.77
N SER A 151 -10.00 -2.16 1.86
CA SER A 151 -10.34 -1.27 0.76
C SER A 151 -9.51 -1.57 -0.50
N ILE A 152 -8.21 -1.85 -0.34
CA ILE A 152 -7.34 -2.20 -1.48
C ILE A 152 -7.60 -3.64 -1.99
N GLY A 153 -7.85 -4.59 -1.07
CA GLY A 153 -8.29 -5.93 -1.46
C GLY A 153 -9.58 -5.89 -2.28
N MET A 154 -10.58 -5.11 -1.86
CA MET A 154 -11.81 -4.87 -2.60
C MET A 154 -11.56 -4.17 -3.94
N LEU A 155 -10.62 -3.23 -4.01
CA LEU A 155 -10.26 -2.58 -5.27
C LEU A 155 -9.75 -3.61 -6.31
N SER A 156 -9.08 -4.68 -5.88
CA SER A 156 -8.74 -5.77 -6.80
C SER A 156 -9.97 -6.57 -7.25
N LEU A 157 -10.94 -6.80 -6.35
CA LEU A 157 -12.21 -7.43 -6.75
C LEU A 157 -13.02 -6.58 -7.74
N VAL A 158 -12.94 -5.24 -7.64
CA VAL A 158 -13.52 -4.34 -8.66
C VAL A 158 -13.00 -4.69 -10.06
N GLY A 159 -11.69 -4.94 -10.20
CA GLY A 159 -11.11 -5.37 -11.46
C GLY A 159 -11.64 -6.73 -11.94
N ALA A 160 -11.72 -7.72 -11.06
CA ALA A 160 -12.28 -9.03 -11.40
C ALA A 160 -13.75 -8.94 -11.85
N LEU A 161 -14.56 -8.18 -11.11
CA LEU A 161 -15.99 -7.98 -11.36
C LEU A 161 -16.28 -7.06 -12.57
N SER A 162 -15.27 -6.42 -13.13
CA SER A 162 -15.39 -5.69 -14.39
C SER A 162 -15.58 -6.62 -15.59
N LYS A 163 -15.16 -7.89 -15.48
CA LYS A 163 -15.22 -8.88 -16.57
C LYS A 163 -16.31 -9.92 -16.36
N THR A 164 -16.75 -10.12 -15.11
CA THR A 164 -17.73 -11.17 -14.76
C THR A 164 -18.57 -10.70 -13.59
N GLU A 165 -19.81 -11.17 -13.51
CA GLU A 165 -20.66 -10.94 -12.35
C GLU A 165 -20.39 -11.92 -11.20
N GLN A 166 -19.60 -12.98 -11.46
CA GLN A 166 -19.28 -14.00 -10.48
C GLN A 166 -17.88 -13.80 -9.91
N ILE A 167 -17.78 -13.85 -8.59
CA ILE A 167 -16.48 -13.77 -7.91
C ILE A 167 -15.86 -15.19 -7.92
N SER A 168 -14.70 -15.32 -8.55
CA SER A 168 -13.95 -16.57 -8.57
C SER A 168 -13.17 -16.79 -7.27
N LEU A 169 -12.92 -18.04 -6.91
CA LEU A 169 -12.05 -18.35 -5.76
C LEU A 169 -10.64 -17.75 -5.93
N LYS A 170 -10.11 -17.73 -7.17
CA LYS A 170 -8.83 -17.09 -7.50
C LYS A 170 -8.83 -15.61 -7.12
N SER A 171 -9.89 -14.89 -7.48
CA SER A 171 -10.04 -13.45 -7.18
C SER A 171 -10.16 -13.20 -5.68
N ILE A 172 -10.89 -14.07 -4.96
CA ILE A 172 -11.03 -13.96 -3.49
C ILE A 172 -9.68 -14.15 -2.80
N ILE A 173 -8.94 -15.23 -3.13
CA ILE A 173 -7.64 -15.51 -2.50
C ILE A 173 -6.63 -14.42 -2.85
N PHE A 174 -6.65 -13.91 -4.10
CA PHE A 174 -5.80 -12.80 -4.51
C PHE A 174 -6.11 -11.51 -3.72
N ALA A 175 -7.38 -11.13 -3.60
CA ALA A 175 -7.82 -9.98 -2.82
C ALA A 175 -7.47 -10.12 -1.32
N LEU A 176 -7.66 -11.33 -0.76
CA LEU A 176 -7.28 -11.63 0.62
C LEU A 176 -5.77 -11.49 0.82
N SER A 177 -4.95 -11.98 -0.12
CA SER A 177 -3.49 -11.83 -0.07
C SER A 177 -3.08 -10.36 -0.06
N LEU A 178 -3.67 -9.52 -0.94
CA LEU A 178 -3.45 -8.07 -0.93
C LEU A 178 -3.89 -7.42 0.39
N THR A 179 -5.04 -7.82 0.93
CA THR A 179 -5.52 -7.33 2.23
C THR A 179 -4.53 -7.66 3.35
N LEU A 180 -4.09 -8.90 3.46
CA LEU A 180 -3.18 -9.35 4.52
C LEU A 180 -1.81 -8.65 4.43
N LEU A 181 -1.26 -8.53 3.22
CA LEU A 181 0.03 -7.85 3.05
C LEU A 181 -0.04 -6.36 3.39
N LEU A 182 -1.14 -5.68 3.03
CA LEU A 182 -1.32 -4.27 3.34
C LEU A 182 -1.62 -4.04 4.82
N LEU A 183 -2.38 -4.95 5.43
CA LEU A 183 -2.60 -4.92 6.87
C LEU A 183 -1.26 -5.06 7.62
N LEU A 184 -0.38 -5.96 7.21
CA LEU A 184 0.96 -6.08 7.78
C LEU A 184 1.80 -4.83 7.50
N LEU A 185 1.90 -4.40 6.23
CA LEU A 185 2.73 -3.29 5.80
C LEU A 185 2.37 -1.99 6.53
N ASN A 186 1.09 -1.68 6.60
CA ASN A 186 0.64 -0.40 7.15
C ASN A 186 0.69 -0.40 8.68
N SER A 187 0.23 -1.48 9.33
CA SER A 187 0.19 -1.55 10.79
C SER A 187 1.59 -1.62 11.44
N VAL A 188 2.58 -2.29 10.85
CA VAL A 188 3.87 -2.51 11.51
C VAL A 188 5.03 -1.83 10.80
N PRO A 189 5.47 -2.20 9.59
CA PRO A 189 6.60 -1.56 8.92
C PRO A 189 6.43 -0.04 8.75
N SER A 190 5.26 0.41 8.30
CA SER A 190 4.97 1.83 8.12
C SER A 190 4.90 2.56 9.47
N GLY A 191 4.22 1.98 10.46
CA GLY A 191 4.16 2.56 11.80
C GLY A 191 5.53 2.65 12.48
N LEU A 192 6.39 1.63 12.33
CA LEU A 192 7.76 1.66 12.87
C LEU A 192 8.63 2.71 12.18
N LYS A 193 8.47 2.91 10.86
CA LYS A 193 9.18 3.96 10.11
C LYS A 193 8.86 5.36 10.66
N ASP A 194 7.61 5.58 11.06
CA ASP A 194 7.11 6.88 11.50
C ASP A 194 7.07 7.01 13.05
N LEU A 195 7.51 5.97 13.79
CA LEU A 195 7.38 5.85 15.26
C LEU A 195 7.83 7.11 16.03
N LYS A 196 8.99 7.68 15.67
CA LYS A 196 9.54 8.86 16.33
C LYS A 196 8.64 10.08 16.13
N THR A 197 8.24 10.33 14.88
CA THR A 197 7.38 11.48 14.53
C THR A 197 6.00 11.34 15.17
N ASP A 198 5.42 10.14 15.12
CA ASP A 198 4.12 9.85 15.74
C ASP A 198 4.18 10.00 17.26
N PHE A 199 5.27 9.53 17.89
CA PHE A 199 5.47 9.67 19.33
C PHE A 199 5.59 11.14 19.75
N GLU A 200 6.39 11.94 19.02
CA GLU A 200 6.60 13.38 19.29
C GLU A 200 5.33 14.21 19.02
N SER A 201 4.50 13.83 18.05
CA SER A 201 3.24 14.54 17.71
C SER A 201 2.04 14.09 18.54
N GLY A 202 2.18 13.04 19.39
CA GLY A 202 1.08 12.44 20.14
C GLY A 202 0.08 11.63 19.27
N ALA A 203 0.45 11.28 18.04
CA ALA A 203 -0.38 10.47 17.18
C ALA A 203 -0.55 9.03 17.72
N LYS A 204 -1.75 8.48 17.60
CA LYS A 204 -2.09 7.14 18.11
C LYS A 204 -2.03 6.11 16.96
N SER A 205 -0.83 5.87 16.39
CA SER A 205 -0.65 4.80 15.41
C SER A 205 -0.81 3.39 16.02
N PHE A 206 -1.00 2.36 15.18
CA PHE A 206 -1.14 0.97 15.63
C PHE A 206 0.05 0.53 16.49
N VAL A 207 1.29 0.79 16.06
CA VAL A 207 2.50 0.37 16.80
C VAL A 207 2.61 1.06 18.17
N ILE A 208 2.24 2.34 18.28
CA ILE A 208 2.21 3.07 19.55
C ILE A 208 1.14 2.47 20.46
N SER A 209 -0.07 2.25 19.96
CA SER A 209 -1.17 1.60 20.69
C SER A 209 -0.81 0.17 21.11
N ALA A 210 0.00 -0.51 20.31
CA ALA A 210 0.58 -1.81 20.63
C ALA A 210 1.76 -1.73 21.60
N GLY A 211 2.18 -0.54 22.08
CA GLY A 211 3.20 -0.32 23.10
C GLY A 211 4.63 -0.21 22.58
N CYS A 212 4.82 0.02 21.27
CA CYS A 212 6.10 0.48 20.76
C CYS A 212 6.36 1.89 21.28
N ARG A 213 7.60 2.19 21.63
CA ARG A 213 7.98 3.52 22.16
C ARG A 213 9.44 3.83 21.91
N MET A 214 9.74 5.11 21.84
CA MET A 214 11.12 5.60 21.97
C MET A 214 11.51 5.52 23.46
N ARG A 215 12.68 4.95 23.77
CA ARG A 215 13.26 4.96 25.12
C ARG A 215 14.14 6.19 25.33
N ASP A 216 15.00 6.46 24.33
CA ASP A 216 15.87 7.62 24.25
C ASP A 216 15.78 8.23 22.85
N SER A 217 16.64 9.18 22.52
CA SER A 217 16.66 9.85 21.21
C SER A 217 16.74 8.93 20.00
N ASP A 218 17.32 7.71 20.16
CA ASP A 218 17.51 6.72 19.09
C ASP A 218 17.09 5.30 19.48
N GLN A 219 16.91 4.99 20.78
CA GLN A 219 16.54 3.64 21.20
C GLN A 219 15.04 3.39 21.06
N ILE A 220 14.69 2.24 20.46
CA ILE A 220 13.30 1.80 20.30
C ILE A 220 13.03 0.55 21.12
N PHE A 221 11.80 0.44 21.58
CA PHE A 221 11.26 -0.75 22.23
C PHE A 221 10.10 -1.29 21.41
N ILE A 222 10.20 -2.54 20.96
CA ILE A 222 9.17 -3.27 20.23
C ILE A 222 8.70 -4.44 21.12
N PRO A 223 7.45 -4.43 21.61
CA PRO A 223 6.93 -5.46 22.52
C PRO A 223 6.64 -6.77 21.79
N LYS A 224 6.69 -7.90 22.54
CA LYS A 224 6.45 -9.25 22.02
C LYS A 224 5.12 -9.40 21.26
N LYS A 225 4.07 -8.69 21.67
CA LYS A 225 2.77 -8.73 20.97
C LYS A 225 2.84 -8.23 19.52
N VAL A 226 3.71 -7.25 19.21
CA VAL A 226 3.94 -6.81 17.83
C VAL A 226 4.66 -7.88 17.02
N TRP A 227 5.61 -8.58 17.62
CA TRP A 227 6.27 -9.74 17.00
C TRP A 227 5.26 -10.85 16.67
N ILE A 228 4.42 -11.24 17.63
CA ILE A 228 3.40 -12.27 17.46
C ILE A 228 2.42 -11.86 16.35
N TYR A 229 1.88 -10.64 16.42
CA TYR A 229 0.96 -10.11 15.41
C TYR A 229 1.56 -10.14 14.00
N SER A 230 2.79 -9.62 13.85
CA SER A 230 3.49 -9.58 12.56
C SER A 230 3.77 -10.99 12.02
N THR A 231 4.15 -11.92 12.89
CA THR A 231 4.41 -13.31 12.52
C THR A 231 3.12 -14.01 12.06
N ILE A 232 2.00 -13.81 12.77
CA ILE A 232 0.71 -14.38 12.37
C ILE A 232 0.31 -13.87 10.98
N LEU A 233 0.40 -12.56 10.74
CA LEU A 233 0.06 -11.99 9.43
C LEU A 233 0.99 -12.51 8.33
N GLN A 234 2.30 -12.59 8.58
CA GLN A 234 3.24 -13.14 7.61
C GLN A 234 2.94 -14.62 7.29
N VAL A 235 2.58 -15.42 8.28
CA VAL A 235 2.14 -16.81 8.08
C VAL A 235 0.87 -16.88 7.25
N LEU A 236 -0.13 -16.03 7.52
CA LEU A 236 -1.36 -15.97 6.73
C LEU A 236 -1.09 -15.56 5.27
N ILE A 237 -0.15 -14.63 5.05
CA ILE A 237 0.31 -14.26 3.69
C ILE A 237 0.93 -15.50 3.02
N ILE A 238 1.81 -16.23 3.69
CA ILE A 238 2.42 -17.46 3.13
C ILE A 238 1.34 -18.49 2.77
N VAL A 239 0.38 -18.71 3.65
CA VAL A 239 -0.75 -19.61 3.38
C VAL A 239 -1.52 -19.17 2.13
N SER A 240 -1.81 -17.87 2.00
CA SER A 240 -2.50 -17.35 0.81
C SER A 240 -1.66 -17.54 -0.47
N LEU A 241 -0.33 -17.35 -0.42
CA LEU A 241 0.56 -17.59 -1.56
C LEU A 241 0.59 -19.10 -1.93
N VAL A 242 0.62 -20.00 -0.96
CA VAL A 242 0.55 -21.45 -1.21
C VAL A 242 -0.77 -21.85 -1.87
N LEU A 243 -1.90 -21.28 -1.40
CA LEU A 243 -3.20 -21.50 -2.04
C LEU A 243 -3.20 -20.95 -3.48
N MET A 244 -2.58 -19.79 -3.72
CA MET A 244 -2.44 -19.26 -5.07
C MET A 244 -1.58 -20.15 -5.96
N MET A 245 -0.51 -20.75 -5.46
CA MET A 245 0.29 -21.75 -6.21
C MET A 245 -0.54 -22.95 -6.68
N GLN A 246 -1.57 -23.34 -5.95
CA GLN A 246 -2.49 -24.41 -6.34
C GLN A 246 -3.56 -23.96 -7.34
N LEU A 247 -4.00 -22.72 -7.25
CA LEU A 247 -5.09 -22.17 -8.06
C LEU A 247 -4.63 -21.62 -9.42
N PHE A 248 -3.42 -21.06 -9.48
CA PHE A 248 -2.87 -20.44 -10.67
C PHE A 248 -1.88 -21.38 -11.37
N VAL A 249 -2.01 -21.49 -12.68
CA VAL A 249 -1.01 -22.20 -13.49
C VAL A 249 0.11 -21.22 -13.80
N ILE A 250 1.20 -21.34 -13.09
CA ILE A 250 2.39 -20.49 -13.26
C ILE A 250 3.63 -21.33 -13.55
N SER A 251 4.62 -20.72 -14.18
CA SER A 251 5.87 -21.39 -14.52
C SER A 251 6.67 -21.76 -13.25
N TRP A 252 7.54 -22.76 -13.35
CA TRP A 252 8.40 -23.14 -12.21
C TRP A 252 9.35 -21.99 -11.82
N GLN A 253 9.81 -21.20 -12.81
CA GLN A 253 10.65 -20.02 -12.57
C GLN A 253 9.90 -18.98 -11.72
N THR A 254 8.62 -18.74 -12.03
CA THR A 254 7.76 -17.85 -11.25
C THR A 254 7.57 -18.38 -9.82
N ASN A 255 7.36 -19.69 -9.64
CA ASN A 255 7.28 -20.30 -8.32
C ASN A 255 8.58 -20.09 -7.50
N VAL A 256 9.75 -20.30 -8.11
CA VAL A 256 11.04 -20.06 -7.46
C VAL A 256 11.16 -18.59 -7.01
N LEU A 257 10.77 -17.65 -7.89
CA LEU A 257 10.83 -16.23 -7.57
C LEU A 257 9.87 -15.83 -6.44
N VAL A 258 8.65 -16.39 -6.42
CA VAL A 258 7.70 -16.21 -5.30
C VAL A 258 8.32 -16.69 -3.98
N VAL A 259 8.94 -17.88 -3.98
CA VAL A 259 9.60 -18.42 -2.77
C VAL A 259 10.74 -17.53 -2.33
N LEU A 260 11.60 -17.07 -3.23
CA LEU A 260 12.71 -16.17 -2.92
C LEU A 260 12.22 -14.85 -2.31
N LEU A 261 11.23 -14.21 -2.93
CA LEU A 261 10.64 -12.96 -2.41
C LEU A 261 10.02 -13.17 -1.03
N THR A 262 9.36 -14.31 -0.81
CA THR A 262 8.76 -14.66 0.49
C THR A 262 9.85 -14.85 1.55
N ILE A 263 10.96 -15.50 1.24
CA ILE A 263 12.10 -15.65 2.14
C ILE A 263 12.67 -14.27 2.48
N TYR A 264 12.88 -13.39 1.49
CA TYR A 264 13.33 -12.01 1.73
C TYR A 264 12.35 -11.24 2.61
N ALA A 265 11.05 -11.38 2.40
CA ALA A 265 10.03 -10.74 3.25
C ALA A 265 10.15 -11.20 4.71
N ILE A 266 10.30 -12.50 4.97
CA ILE A 266 10.44 -13.07 6.32
C ILE A 266 11.72 -12.56 6.99
N LEU A 267 12.86 -12.66 6.29
CA LEU A 267 14.16 -12.24 6.82
C LEU A 267 14.17 -10.74 7.13
N HIS A 268 13.61 -9.94 6.24
CA HIS A 268 13.52 -8.50 6.42
C HIS A 268 12.59 -8.12 7.58
N LEU A 269 11.41 -8.76 7.71
CA LEU A 269 10.50 -8.56 8.83
C LEU A 269 11.20 -8.88 10.16
N ARG A 270 11.87 -10.03 10.25
CA ARG A 270 12.64 -10.42 11.43
C ARG A 270 13.73 -9.40 11.77
N MET A 271 14.45 -8.91 10.75
CA MET A 271 15.48 -7.89 10.91
C MET A 271 14.90 -6.61 11.51
N ILE A 272 13.88 -6.01 10.90
CA ILE A 272 13.32 -4.73 11.38
C ILE A 272 12.74 -4.83 12.79
N LEU A 273 12.15 -5.96 13.15
CA LEU A 273 11.61 -6.18 14.50
C LEU A 273 12.71 -6.35 15.55
N SER A 274 13.91 -6.83 15.18
CA SER A 274 15.03 -7.03 16.10
C SER A 274 15.88 -5.80 16.35
N LEU A 275 15.72 -4.74 15.54
CA LEU A 275 16.49 -3.51 15.65
C LEU A 275 16.11 -2.74 16.92
N LYS A 276 17.13 -2.20 17.59
CA LYS A 276 16.99 -1.38 18.81
C LYS A 276 17.26 0.10 18.55
N SER A 277 17.86 0.47 17.41
CA SER A 277 18.14 1.86 17.01
C SER A 277 17.13 2.31 15.94
N PHE A 278 16.50 3.46 16.17
CA PHE A 278 15.59 4.07 15.21
C PHE A 278 16.29 4.51 13.92
N THR A 279 17.50 5.05 14.04
CA THR A 279 18.31 5.47 12.89
C THR A 279 18.62 4.29 11.97
N VAL A 280 19.02 3.14 12.55
CA VAL A 280 19.29 1.91 11.78
C VAL A 280 18.00 1.36 11.18
N LEU A 281 16.91 1.32 11.93
CA LEU A 281 15.59 0.91 11.46
C LEU A 281 15.18 1.72 10.23
N ARG A 282 15.28 3.04 10.29
CA ARG A 282 14.89 3.92 9.19
C ARG A 282 15.77 3.73 7.95
N ARG A 283 17.08 3.47 8.13
CA ARG A 283 18.02 3.17 7.04
C ARG A 283 17.74 1.81 6.40
N SER A 284 17.22 0.84 7.14
CA SER A 284 16.87 -0.48 6.62
C SER A 284 15.63 -0.49 5.71
N ASP A 285 14.96 0.65 5.54
CA ASP A 285 13.75 0.82 4.73
C ASP A 285 12.65 -0.18 5.10
N PRO A 286 11.94 0.01 6.24
CA PRO A 286 11.00 -0.97 6.75
C PRO A 286 9.92 -1.41 5.76
N LEU A 287 9.60 -0.57 4.77
CA LEU A 287 8.57 -0.86 3.76
C LEU A 287 8.95 -1.98 2.78
N LEU A 288 10.24 -2.36 2.70
CA LEU A 288 10.68 -3.43 1.80
C LEU A 288 9.99 -4.77 2.07
N ASN A 289 9.65 -5.08 3.33
CA ASN A 289 8.87 -6.28 3.65
C ASN A 289 7.54 -6.31 2.87
N GLY A 290 6.83 -5.19 2.85
CA GLY A 290 5.58 -5.07 2.11
C GLY A 290 5.78 -5.20 0.59
N PHE A 291 6.84 -4.60 0.06
CA PHE A 291 7.17 -4.72 -1.37
C PHE A 291 7.49 -6.16 -1.77
N TYR A 292 8.25 -6.90 -0.97
CA TYR A 292 8.51 -8.32 -1.27
C TYR A 292 7.22 -9.14 -1.29
N ASN A 293 6.36 -8.99 -0.29
CA ASN A 293 5.06 -9.67 -0.26
C ASN A 293 4.16 -9.24 -1.43
N TYR A 294 4.15 -7.94 -1.78
CA TYR A 294 3.38 -7.42 -2.91
C TYR A 294 3.83 -8.04 -4.24
N TYR A 295 5.14 -8.07 -4.49
CA TYR A 295 5.64 -8.67 -5.73
C TYR A 295 5.47 -10.18 -5.74
N ALA A 296 5.65 -10.87 -4.62
CA ALA A 296 5.33 -12.30 -4.52
C ALA A 296 3.87 -12.58 -4.91
N THR A 297 2.93 -11.75 -4.43
CA THR A 297 1.50 -11.86 -4.78
C THR A 297 1.25 -11.52 -6.27
N SER A 298 1.85 -10.47 -6.79
CA SER A 298 1.63 -10.01 -8.17
C SER A 298 2.19 -10.95 -9.24
N LEU A 299 3.20 -11.76 -8.90
CA LEU A 299 3.79 -12.74 -9.83
C LEU A 299 2.79 -13.78 -10.32
N PHE A 300 1.73 -14.09 -9.56
CA PHE A 300 0.71 -15.06 -9.97
C PHE A 300 -0.08 -14.64 -11.21
N VAL A 301 -0.12 -13.37 -11.51
CA VAL A 301 -0.74 -12.84 -12.73
C VAL A 301 0.29 -12.35 -13.75
N LEU A 302 1.59 -12.54 -13.49
CA LEU A 302 2.68 -12.08 -14.35
C LEU A 302 2.58 -12.67 -15.76
N ASP A 303 2.31 -13.99 -15.87
CA ASP A 303 2.25 -14.67 -17.16
C ASP A 303 1.09 -14.17 -18.03
N LEU A 304 0.09 -13.55 -17.43
CA LEU A 304 -1.07 -12.96 -18.08
C LEU A 304 -0.86 -11.49 -18.48
N MET A 305 0.22 -10.87 -18.00
CA MET A 305 0.54 -9.48 -18.31
C MET A 305 1.07 -9.32 -19.75
N PRO A 306 0.76 -8.19 -20.42
CA PRO A 306 1.43 -7.81 -21.66
C PRO A 306 2.96 -7.74 -21.49
N PHE A 307 3.71 -8.05 -22.56
CA PHE A 307 5.17 -8.17 -22.52
C PHE A 307 5.89 -6.94 -21.93
N TYR A 308 5.45 -5.74 -22.28
CA TYR A 308 6.04 -4.49 -21.75
C TYR A 308 5.84 -4.34 -20.23
N LEU A 309 4.71 -4.78 -19.68
CA LEU A 309 4.47 -4.81 -18.24
C LEU A 309 5.31 -5.87 -17.54
N LYS A 310 5.48 -7.04 -18.16
CA LYS A 310 6.37 -8.08 -17.61
C LYS A 310 7.80 -7.55 -17.45
N ILE A 311 8.35 -6.89 -18.47
CA ILE A 311 9.69 -6.31 -18.41
C ILE A 311 9.77 -5.28 -17.26
N PHE A 312 8.81 -4.36 -17.19
CA PHE A 312 8.77 -3.35 -16.12
C PHE A 312 8.76 -4.00 -14.73
N TYR A 313 7.91 -5.02 -14.52
CA TYR A 313 7.84 -5.75 -13.26
C TYR A 313 9.14 -6.47 -12.92
N ILE A 314 9.72 -7.20 -13.87
CA ILE A 314 10.97 -7.93 -13.66
C ILE A 314 12.11 -6.97 -13.32
N LEU A 315 12.25 -5.85 -14.02
CA LEU A 315 13.25 -4.83 -13.71
C LEU A 315 13.05 -4.26 -12.31
N HIS A 316 11.82 -3.95 -11.93
CA HIS A 316 11.53 -3.40 -10.60
C HIS A 316 11.80 -4.42 -9.48
N ILE A 317 11.40 -5.69 -9.65
CA ILE A 317 11.73 -6.78 -8.72
C ILE A 317 13.25 -6.92 -8.59
N SER A 318 13.98 -6.88 -9.69
CA SER A 318 15.44 -6.99 -9.69
C SER A 318 16.09 -5.87 -8.87
N ILE A 319 15.61 -4.63 -9.01
CA ILE A 319 16.08 -3.49 -8.20
C ILE A 319 15.79 -3.72 -6.72
N LEU A 320 14.59 -4.23 -6.39
CA LEU A 320 14.21 -4.51 -5.00
C LEU A 320 15.02 -5.65 -4.38
N LEU A 321 15.44 -6.63 -5.14
CA LEU A 321 16.31 -7.71 -4.65
C LEU A 321 17.75 -7.25 -4.42
N VAL A 322 18.25 -6.33 -5.25
CA VAL A 322 19.64 -5.80 -5.14
C VAL A 322 19.76 -4.76 -4.01
N LYS A 323 18.72 -3.93 -3.80
CA LYS A 323 18.75 -2.84 -2.81
C LYS A 323 19.10 -3.31 -1.38
N PRO A 324 18.50 -4.39 -0.82
CA PRO A 324 18.86 -4.86 0.51
C PRO A 324 20.26 -5.43 0.60
N TRP A 325 20.74 -6.04 -0.48
CA TRP A 325 22.12 -6.53 -0.55
C TRP A 325 23.12 -5.38 -0.37
N TYR A 326 22.90 -4.29 -1.11
CA TYR A 326 23.71 -3.09 -0.99
C TYR A 326 23.61 -2.44 0.41
N GLN A 327 22.41 -2.35 0.97
CA GLN A 327 22.18 -1.82 2.32
C GLN A 327 22.75 -2.73 3.41
N GLY A 328 22.61 -4.05 3.26
CA GLY A 328 23.19 -5.05 4.17
C GLY A 328 24.71 -4.98 4.20
N ILE A 329 25.36 -4.82 3.04
CA ILE A 329 26.82 -4.62 2.94
C ILE A 329 27.22 -3.32 3.66
N GLN A 330 26.47 -2.23 3.50
CA GLN A 330 26.77 -0.96 4.20
C GLN A 330 26.58 -1.07 5.71
N VAL A 331 25.54 -1.76 6.17
CA VAL A 331 25.28 -2.00 7.60
C VAL A 331 26.36 -2.89 8.19
N TRP A 332 26.77 -3.96 7.48
CA TRP A 332 27.87 -4.85 7.88
C TRP A 332 29.22 -4.11 7.90
N ARG A 333 29.54 -3.34 6.86
CA ARG A 333 30.77 -2.54 6.76
C ARG A 333 30.88 -1.49 7.87
N ASN A 334 29.77 -0.96 8.36
CA ASN A 334 29.72 0.04 9.43
C ASN A 334 29.65 -0.57 10.84
N GLY A 335 29.74 -1.90 10.99
CA GLY A 335 29.86 -2.59 12.28
C GLY A 335 28.59 -2.56 13.15
N TYR A 336 27.41 -2.28 12.60
CA TYR A 336 26.16 -2.19 13.37
C TYR A 336 25.64 -3.54 13.92
N PHE A 337 26.19 -4.68 13.47
CA PHE A 337 25.84 -5.99 13.97
C PHE A 337 26.75 -6.54 15.09
N LEU A 338 27.84 -5.80 15.41
CA LEU A 338 28.87 -6.28 16.35
C LEU A 338 28.91 -5.50 17.68
N LYS A 339 27.86 -4.74 18.02
CA LYS A 339 27.77 -4.07 19.32
C LYS A 339 26.49 -4.45 20.05
#